data_1bff867758e5cbfb8a020119c62b5976
#
_entry.id   1bff867758e5cbfb8a020119c62b5976
#
_cell.length_a   1.000
_cell.length_b   1.000
_cell.length_c   1.000
_cell.angle_alpha   90.00
_cell.angle_beta   90.00
_cell.angle_gamma   90.00
#
_symmetry.space_group_name_H-M   'P 1'
#
loop_
_entity.id
_entity.type
_entity.pdbx_description
1 polymer ?
#
loop_
_entity_poly.entity_id
_entity_poly.type
_entity_poly.pdbx_seq_one_letter_code
_entity_poly.pdbx_strand_id
1 'polypeptide(L)'
;MQAFTQGGVSFGVMTVAKTPQAFVCGVRSPEPLLRIPKSGLVSLYPLQGDPDGVLVVNLHAVNFELGMATFREQLNDLTALIHRHQGPVILGGDFNTWSDKREFWLNKLVGELGLQEAIPVPDLRRTAFGRPLDHLYYRNLDLVEVSSPATDASDHNPIMARFAAQAITP
;
A
#
# COMPACT_ATOMS: atom_id res chain seq x y z
N MET A 1 -5.88 -10.20 5.62
CA MET A 1 -4.75 -11.17 5.63
C MET A 1 -4.14 -11.21 7.01
N GLN A 2 -4.20 -12.35 7.66
CA GLN A 2 -3.54 -12.58 8.95
C GLN A 2 -2.07 -12.91 8.72
N ALA A 3 -1.17 -12.16 9.36
CA ALA A 3 0.27 -12.39 9.32
C ALA A 3 0.68 -13.42 10.38
N PHE A 4 0.21 -13.25 11.62
CA PHE A 4 0.48 -14.16 12.75
C PHE A 4 -0.56 -13.99 13.86
N THR A 5 -0.51 -14.89 14.86
CA THR A 5 -1.32 -14.80 16.09
C THR A 5 -0.39 -14.86 17.30
N GLN A 6 -0.64 -14.00 18.29
CA GLN A 6 0.07 -14.00 19.56
C GLN A 6 -0.93 -13.69 20.70
N GLY A 7 -0.94 -14.52 21.75
CA GLY A 7 -1.85 -14.33 22.90
C GLY A 7 -3.35 -14.32 22.51
N GLY A 8 -3.75 -15.05 21.46
CA GLY A 8 -5.12 -15.07 20.96
C GLY A 8 -5.51 -13.90 20.08
N VAL A 9 -4.61 -12.93 19.85
CA VAL A 9 -4.83 -11.77 18.99
C VAL A 9 -4.20 -12.01 17.62
N SER A 10 -4.95 -11.73 16.55
CA SER A 10 -4.47 -11.83 15.17
C SER A 10 -3.92 -10.49 14.69
N PHE A 11 -2.73 -10.53 14.09
CA PHE A 11 -2.05 -9.39 13.50
C PHE A 11 -1.96 -9.55 11.99
N GLY A 12 -2.03 -8.44 11.25
CA GLY A 12 -1.95 -8.45 9.80
C GLY A 12 -2.55 -7.20 9.18
N VAL A 13 -2.80 -7.24 7.88
CA VAL A 13 -3.50 -6.19 7.15
C VAL A 13 -4.94 -6.61 6.85
N MET A 14 -5.85 -5.64 6.85
CA MET A 14 -7.26 -5.86 6.55
C MET A 14 -7.72 -4.83 5.52
N THR A 15 -8.40 -5.31 4.50
CA THR A 15 -9.14 -4.45 3.55
C THR A 15 -10.62 -4.73 3.72
N VAL A 16 -11.41 -3.68 3.88
CA VAL A 16 -12.87 -3.75 3.99
C VAL A 16 -13.47 -2.95 2.84
N ALA A 17 -14.44 -3.52 2.15
CA ALA A 17 -15.10 -2.89 1.02
C ALA A 17 -16.61 -3.12 1.08
N LYS A 18 -17.38 -2.19 0.48
CA LYS A 18 -18.84 -2.35 0.29
C LYS A 18 -19.19 -3.28 -0.87
N THR A 19 -18.24 -3.47 -1.78
CA THR A 19 -18.39 -4.34 -2.95
C THR A 19 -17.57 -5.60 -2.75
N PRO A 20 -18.11 -6.79 -3.08
CA PRO A 20 -17.34 -8.02 -3.05
C PRO A 20 -16.15 -7.97 -4.00
N GLN A 21 -15.01 -8.48 -3.56
CA GLN A 21 -13.83 -8.62 -4.41
C GLN A 21 -14.02 -9.77 -5.42
N ALA A 22 -13.55 -9.55 -6.66
CA ALA A 22 -13.48 -10.59 -7.69
C ALA A 22 -12.30 -11.54 -7.46
N PHE A 23 -11.22 -11.04 -6.83
CA PHE A 23 -10.02 -11.80 -6.50
C PHE A 23 -9.39 -11.26 -5.23
N VAL A 24 -8.74 -12.14 -4.46
CA VAL A 24 -7.93 -11.75 -3.30
C VAL A 24 -6.73 -12.67 -3.15
N CYS A 25 -5.55 -12.08 -2.89
CA CYS A 25 -4.32 -12.81 -2.62
C CYS A 25 -3.57 -12.14 -1.46
N GLY A 26 -3.04 -12.94 -0.56
CA GLY A 26 -2.22 -12.46 0.56
C GLY A 26 -0.74 -12.74 0.33
N VAL A 27 0.12 -11.77 0.63
CA VAL A 27 1.58 -11.89 0.65
C VAL A 27 2.06 -11.81 2.09
N ARG A 28 3.05 -12.63 2.44
CA ARG A 28 3.60 -12.67 3.79
C ARG A 28 5.12 -12.68 3.72
N SER A 29 5.75 -11.72 4.41
CA SER A 29 7.21 -11.55 4.46
C SER A 29 7.69 -11.62 5.90
N PRO A 30 8.53 -12.61 6.28
CA PRO A 30 9.08 -12.69 7.63
C PRO A 30 10.07 -11.55 7.86
N GLU A 31 9.96 -10.88 8.99
CA GLU A 31 10.90 -9.85 9.41
C GLU A 31 12.16 -10.50 9.96
N PRO A 32 13.36 -10.26 9.39
CA PRO A 32 14.55 -11.06 9.70
C PRO A 32 15.00 -11.02 11.16
N LEU A 33 14.91 -9.84 11.82
CA LEU A 33 15.41 -9.66 13.19
C LEU A 33 14.40 -10.13 14.24
N LEU A 34 13.15 -9.72 14.12
CA LEU A 34 12.11 -10.00 15.11
C LEU A 34 11.31 -11.27 14.79
N ARG A 35 11.46 -11.82 13.59
CA ARG A 35 10.68 -12.94 13.06
C ARG A 35 9.17 -12.70 13.08
N ILE A 36 8.75 -11.44 13.22
CA ILE A 36 7.35 -11.02 13.15
C ILE A 36 6.99 -10.86 11.68
N PRO A 37 6.12 -11.69 11.11
CA PRO A 37 5.79 -11.58 9.70
C PRO A 37 4.99 -10.31 9.43
N LYS A 38 5.40 -9.60 8.40
CA LYS A 38 4.63 -8.52 7.78
C LYS A 38 3.77 -9.09 6.65
N SER A 39 2.72 -8.40 6.28
CA SER A 39 1.79 -8.91 5.28
C SER A 39 1.33 -7.82 4.31
N GLY A 40 0.96 -8.27 3.12
CA GLY A 40 0.24 -7.49 2.13
C GLY A 40 -1.03 -8.21 1.70
N LEU A 41 -2.02 -7.46 1.28
CA LEU A 41 -3.27 -7.97 0.73
C LEU A 41 -3.51 -7.32 -0.62
N VAL A 42 -3.64 -8.12 -1.65
CA VAL A 42 -3.97 -7.69 -3.01
C VAL A 42 -5.41 -8.11 -3.28
N SER A 43 -6.26 -7.17 -3.64
CA SER A 43 -7.68 -7.39 -3.90
C SER A 43 -8.10 -6.72 -5.20
N LEU A 44 -8.85 -7.41 -6.04
CA LEU A 44 -9.41 -6.88 -7.27
C LEU A 44 -10.91 -6.64 -7.08
N TYR A 45 -11.34 -5.43 -7.36
CA TYR A 45 -12.76 -5.04 -7.29
C TYR A 45 -13.29 -4.66 -8.67
N PRO A 46 -14.53 -5.05 -9.00
CA PRO A 46 -15.16 -4.57 -10.22
C PRO A 46 -15.30 -3.05 -10.19
N LEU A 47 -15.01 -2.41 -11.31
CA LEU A 47 -15.18 -0.97 -11.51
C LEU A 47 -16.10 -0.74 -12.71
N GLN A 48 -17.15 0.04 -12.51
CA GLN A 48 -18.08 0.34 -13.61
C GLN A 48 -17.37 1.09 -14.73
N GLY A 49 -17.48 0.56 -15.94
CA GLY A 49 -16.86 1.15 -17.13
C GLY A 49 -15.42 0.70 -17.37
N ASP A 50 -14.84 -0.12 -16.51
CA ASP A 50 -13.48 -0.65 -16.68
C ASP A 50 -13.50 -2.18 -16.59
N PRO A 51 -13.15 -2.92 -17.66
CA PRO A 51 -13.20 -4.38 -17.67
C PRO A 51 -12.14 -5.03 -16.77
N ASP A 52 -11.03 -4.33 -16.51
CA ASP A 52 -9.95 -4.82 -15.68
C ASP A 52 -10.24 -4.63 -14.17
N GLY A 53 -11.19 -3.74 -13.85
CA GLY A 53 -11.50 -3.39 -12.46
C GLY A 53 -10.37 -2.61 -11.78
N VAL A 54 -10.49 -2.34 -10.48
CA VAL A 54 -9.47 -1.66 -9.68
C VAL A 54 -8.71 -2.63 -8.79
N LEU A 55 -7.38 -2.65 -8.92
CA LEU A 55 -6.49 -3.43 -8.06
C LEU A 55 -6.14 -2.60 -6.82
N VAL A 56 -6.52 -3.10 -5.65
CA VAL A 56 -6.22 -2.47 -4.36
C VAL A 56 -5.18 -3.31 -3.62
N VAL A 57 -4.05 -2.70 -3.30
CA VAL A 57 -2.95 -3.32 -2.57
C VAL A 57 -2.78 -2.61 -1.24
N ASN A 58 -2.90 -3.36 -0.15
CA ASN A 58 -2.69 -2.88 1.21
C ASN A 58 -1.46 -3.57 1.78
N LEU A 59 -0.42 -2.81 2.14
CA LEU A 59 0.87 -3.32 2.57
C LEU A 59 1.23 -2.82 3.97
N HIS A 60 1.74 -3.72 4.80
CA HIS A 60 2.61 -3.40 5.91
C HIS A 60 4.00 -3.93 5.59
N ALA A 61 4.91 -3.06 5.24
CA ALA A 61 6.25 -3.44 4.80
C ALA A 61 7.13 -3.92 5.96
N VAL A 62 8.11 -4.76 5.64
CA VAL A 62 9.16 -5.19 6.56
C VAL A 62 9.84 -3.95 7.15
N ASN A 63 10.02 -3.91 8.48
CA ASN A 63 10.60 -2.77 9.18
C ASN A 63 12.03 -3.06 9.64
N PHE A 64 12.24 -4.10 10.46
CA PHE A 64 13.51 -4.37 11.12
C PHE A 64 14.32 -5.46 10.40
N GLU A 65 15.33 -5.03 9.64
CA GLU A 65 16.30 -5.91 9.00
C GLU A 65 17.69 -5.25 8.96
N LEU A 66 18.74 -6.09 8.93
CA LEU A 66 20.08 -5.63 8.61
C LEU A 66 20.26 -5.64 7.09
N GLY A 67 20.41 -4.47 6.51
CA GLY A 67 20.44 -4.33 5.06
C GLY A 67 19.08 -4.01 4.45
N MET A 68 18.80 -4.51 3.25
CA MET A 68 17.60 -4.18 2.46
C MET A 68 17.06 -5.39 1.67
N ALA A 69 17.52 -6.60 1.98
CA ALA A 69 17.22 -7.77 1.15
C ALA A 69 15.74 -8.13 1.17
N THR A 70 15.17 -8.28 2.37
CA THR A 70 13.77 -8.69 2.55
C THR A 70 12.79 -7.58 2.12
N PHE A 71 13.12 -6.32 2.42
CA PHE A 71 12.32 -5.18 1.97
C PHE A 71 12.27 -5.11 0.44
N ARG A 72 13.42 -5.28 -0.23
CA ARG A 72 13.50 -5.30 -1.69
C ARG A 72 12.74 -6.47 -2.31
N GLU A 73 12.88 -7.66 -1.73
CA GLU A 73 12.15 -8.85 -2.16
C GLU A 73 10.63 -8.62 -2.07
N GLN A 74 10.15 -8.10 -0.95
CA GLN A 74 8.74 -7.76 -0.77
C GLN A 74 8.25 -6.75 -1.81
N LEU A 75 9.04 -5.70 -2.11
CA LEU A 75 8.68 -4.74 -3.15
C LEU A 75 8.70 -5.36 -4.56
N ASN A 76 9.67 -6.22 -4.87
CA ASN A 76 9.74 -6.90 -6.16
C ASN A 76 8.55 -7.83 -6.38
N ASP A 77 8.12 -8.57 -5.36
CA ASP A 77 6.93 -9.43 -5.42
C ASP A 77 5.68 -8.62 -5.73
N LEU A 78 5.53 -7.47 -5.08
CA LEU A 78 4.42 -6.55 -5.35
C LEU A 78 4.50 -5.97 -6.77
N THR A 79 5.70 -5.58 -7.22
CA THR A 79 5.92 -5.08 -8.59
C THR A 79 5.45 -6.12 -9.61
N ALA A 80 5.85 -7.37 -9.43
CA ALA A 80 5.47 -8.46 -10.33
C ALA A 80 3.95 -8.72 -10.39
N LEU A 81 3.26 -8.56 -9.26
CA LEU A 81 1.80 -8.70 -9.18
C LEU A 81 1.08 -7.52 -9.85
N ILE A 82 1.48 -6.28 -9.51
CA ILE A 82 0.85 -5.07 -10.00
C ILE A 82 1.11 -4.86 -11.50
N HIS A 83 2.28 -5.26 -12.01
CA HIS A 83 2.65 -5.10 -13.42
C HIS A 83 1.75 -5.90 -14.38
N ARG A 84 1.16 -6.99 -13.90
CA ARG A 84 0.24 -7.82 -14.69
C ARG A 84 -1.15 -7.19 -14.86
N HIS A 85 -1.48 -6.23 -14.02
CA HIS A 85 -2.76 -5.52 -14.07
C HIS A 85 -2.62 -4.26 -14.92
N GLN A 86 -3.48 -4.09 -15.93
CA GLN A 86 -3.43 -2.94 -16.84
C GLN A 86 -4.38 -1.82 -16.43
N GLY A 87 -5.41 -2.14 -15.66
CA GLY A 87 -6.41 -1.20 -15.16
C GLY A 87 -5.94 -0.30 -14.03
N PRO A 88 -6.88 0.39 -13.39
CA PRO A 88 -6.63 1.24 -12.22
C PRO A 88 -5.99 0.50 -11.06
N VAL A 89 -5.07 1.18 -10.36
CA VAL A 89 -4.37 0.64 -9.17
C VAL A 89 -4.44 1.65 -8.03
N ILE A 90 -4.67 1.15 -6.83
CA ILE A 90 -4.48 1.86 -5.57
C ILE A 90 -3.53 1.01 -4.71
N LEU A 91 -2.38 1.56 -4.33
CA LEU A 91 -1.39 0.94 -3.46
C LEU A 91 -1.21 1.80 -2.21
N GLY A 92 -1.55 1.28 -1.05
CA GLY A 92 -1.45 2.03 0.20
C GLY A 92 -0.98 1.18 1.38
N GLY A 93 -0.52 1.86 2.44
CA GLY A 93 -0.14 1.23 3.69
C GLY A 93 1.07 1.85 4.37
N ASP A 94 1.57 1.17 5.38
CA ASP A 94 2.81 1.51 6.09
C ASP A 94 4.01 0.85 5.37
N PHE A 95 4.79 1.67 4.67
CA PHE A 95 5.99 1.24 3.93
C PHE A 95 7.26 1.33 4.77
N ASN A 96 7.18 1.84 6.00
CA ASN A 96 8.34 1.99 6.89
C ASN A 96 9.52 2.73 6.21
N THR A 97 9.26 3.83 5.50
CA THR A 97 10.23 4.60 4.69
C THR A 97 11.09 5.57 5.50
N TRP A 98 11.52 5.16 6.67
CA TRP A 98 12.30 5.97 7.62
C TRP A 98 13.75 6.24 7.21
N SER A 99 14.24 5.75 6.07
CA SER A 99 15.62 5.96 5.59
C SER A 99 15.69 6.23 4.10
N ASP A 100 16.76 6.94 3.64
CA ASP A 100 17.02 7.23 2.21
C ASP A 100 17.02 5.97 1.35
N LYS A 101 17.56 4.86 1.86
CA LYS A 101 17.62 3.60 1.12
C LYS A 101 16.23 3.00 0.90
N ARG A 102 15.33 3.09 1.91
CA ARG A 102 13.96 2.59 1.80
C ARG A 102 13.14 3.43 0.84
N GLU A 103 13.26 4.75 0.98
CA GLU A 103 12.61 5.70 0.10
C GLU A 103 13.08 5.53 -1.36
N PHE A 104 14.39 5.35 -1.59
CA PHE A 104 14.93 5.07 -2.92
C PHE A 104 14.30 3.81 -3.56
N TRP A 105 14.19 2.69 -2.83
CA TRP A 105 13.60 1.47 -3.36
C TRP A 105 12.10 1.58 -3.58
N LEU A 106 11.38 2.29 -2.71
CA LEU A 106 9.96 2.58 -2.92
C LEU A 106 9.75 3.46 -4.15
N ASN A 107 10.52 4.53 -4.30
CA ASN A 107 10.45 5.43 -5.47
C ASN A 107 10.78 4.70 -6.77
N LYS A 108 11.71 3.74 -6.74
CA LYS A 108 12.01 2.89 -7.88
C LYS A 108 10.78 2.05 -8.29
N LEU A 109 10.14 1.37 -7.34
CA LEU A 109 8.89 0.63 -7.58
C LEU A 109 7.80 1.54 -8.15
N VAL A 110 7.58 2.69 -7.55
CA VAL A 110 6.58 3.69 -7.97
C VAL A 110 6.82 4.12 -9.43
N GLY A 111 8.09 4.42 -9.78
CA GLY A 111 8.47 4.79 -11.15
C GLY A 111 8.28 3.64 -12.16
N GLU A 112 8.69 2.42 -11.82
CA GLU A 112 8.53 1.24 -12.67
C GLU A 112 7.05 0.89 -12.96
N LEU A 113 6.17 1.16 -12.01
CA LEU A 113 4.73 0.89 -12.13
C LEU A 113 3.92 2.08 -12.66
N GLY A 114 4.54 3.24 -12.90
CA GLY A 114 3.85 4.45 -13.35
C GLY A 114 2.84 4.98 -12.32
N LEU A 115 3.11 4.77 -11.04
CA LEU A 115 2.24 5.22 -9.96
C LEU A 115 2.51 6.69 -9.60
N GLN A 116 1.49 7.39 -9.14
CA GLN A 116 1.54 8.74 -8.59
C GLN A 116 1.20 8.71 -7.11
N GLU A 117 1.85 9.54 -6.29
CA GLU A 117 1.53 9.64 -4.87
C GLU A 117 0.38 10.63 -4.63
N ALA A 118 -0.58 10.24 -3.80
CA ALA A 118 -1.62 11.11 -3.27
C ALA A 118 -1.08 11.77 -1.99
N ILE A 119 -0.52 12.97 -2.11
CA ILE A 119 0.10 13.72 -1.01
C ILE A 119 -0.95 14.64 -0.37
N PRO A 120 -1.30 14.45 0.92
CA PRO A 120 -2.26 15.32 1.60
C PRO A 120 -1.67 16.70 1.89
N VAL A 121 -2.55 17.71 1.90
CA VAL A 121 -2.19 19.10 2.27
C VAL A 121 -3.21 19.63 3.28
N PRO A 122 -2.82 19.92 4.54
CA PRO A 122 -1.50 19.70 5.15
C PRO A 122 -1.13 18.21 5.25
N ASP A 123 0.16 17.90 5.19
CA ASP A 123 0.65 16.55 5.36
C ASP A 123 0.88 16.25 6.85
N LEU A 124 -0.07 15.52 7.43
CA LEU A 124 -0.04 15.10 8.84
C LEU A 124 0.24 13.60 9.00
N ARG A 125 0.74 12.94 7.95
CA ARG A 125 1.14 11.52 8.04
C ARG A 125 2.19 11.31 9.13
N ARG A 126 2.19 10.13 9.73
CA ARG A 126 3.22 9.75 10.71
C ARG A 126 4.60 9.78 10.05
N THR A 127 5.56 10.42 10.72
CA THR A 127 6.94 10.49 10.25
C THR A 127 7.91 9.82 11.22
N ALA A 128 8.99 9.25 10.66
CA ALA A 128 10.19 8.88 11.40
C ALA A 128 11.42 9.44 10.69
N PHE A 129 12.31 10.04 11.46
CA PHE A 129 13.50 10.74 10.95
C PHE A 129 13.17 11.79 9.85
N GLY A 130 12.00 12.44 9.98
CA GLY A 130 11.53 13.46 9.06
C GLY A 130 10.92 12.94 7.75
N ARG A 131 10.67 11.63 7.62
CA ARG A 131 10.07 10.98 6.44
C ARG A 131 8.72 10.37 6.77
N PRO A 132 7.71 10.50 5.90
CA PRO A 132 6.45 9.78 6.05
C PRO A 132 6.71 8.27 6.04
N LEU A 133 5.96 7.53 6.87
CA LEU A 133 5.98 6.06 6.89
C LEU A 133 4.89 5.47 6.02
N ASP A 134 3.74 6.16 5.98
CA ASP A 134 2.54 5.76 5.27
C ASP A 134 2.45 6.46 3.92
N HIS A 135 2.09 5.72 2.89
CA HIS A 135 1.93 6.26 1.55
C HIS A 135 0.66 5.73 0.90
N LEU A 136 0.13 6.51 -0.04
CA LEU A 136 -0.98 6.13 -0.91
C LEU A 136 -0.63 6.50 -2.35
N TYR A 137 -0.50 5.49 -3.18
CA TYR A 137 -0.18 5.62 -4.60
C TYR A 137 -1.35 5.17 -5.46
N TYR A 138 -1.44 5.70 -6.67
CA TYR A 138 -2.48 5.35 -7.64
C TYR A 138 -2.00 5.50 -9.08
N ARG A 139 -2.69 4.85 -10.01
CA ARG A 139 -2.58 5.07 -11.46
C ARG A 139 -3.92 4.81 -12.14
N ASN A 140 -4.11 5.36 -13.35
CA ASN A 140 -5.33 5.23 -14.17
C ASN A 140 -6.60 5.64 -13.41
N LEU A 141 -6.47 6.61 -12.51
CA LEU A 141 -7.55 7.23 -11.73
C LEU A 141 -7.28 8.74 -11.65
N ASP A 142 -8.32 9.53 -11.49
CA ASP A 142 -8.21 10.96 -11.21
C ASP A 142 -8.33 11.18 -9.70
N LEU A 143 -7.30 11.75 -9.08
CA LEU A 143 -7.35 12.13 -7.66
C LEU A 143 -8.23 13.37 -7.50
N VAL A 144 -9.35 13.22 -6.82
CA VAL A 144 -10.32 14.31 -6.58
C VAL A 144 -10.02 15.02 -5.26
N GLU A 145 -9.64 14.26 -4.23
CA GLU A 145 -9.39 14.79 -2.90
C GLU A 145 -8.44 13.87 -2.14
N VAL A 146 -7.56 14.45 -1.34
CA VAL A 146 -6.72 13.71 -0.39
C VAL A 146 -6.53 14.51 0.89
N SER A 147 -6.56 13.84 2.03
CA SER A 147 -6.33 14.42 3.35
C SER A 147 -5.71 13.41 4.31
N SER A 148 -5.09 13.93 5.38
CA SER A 148 -4.57 13.12 6.49
C SER A 148 -4.93 13.83 7.80
N PRO A 149 -6.15 13.64 8.32
CA PRO A 149 -6.57 14.29 9.56
C PRO A 149 -5.82 13.70 10.76
N ALA A 150 -5.51 14.55 11.73
CA ALA A 150 -4.95 14.10 13.00
C ALA A 150 -5.96 13.22 13.75
N THR A 151 -5.47 12.20 14.45
CA THR A 151 -6.30 11.30 15.26
C THR A 151 -5.56 10.83 16.50
N ASP A 152 -6.31 10.59 17.58
CA ASP A 152 -5.82 9.95 18.80
C ASP A 152 -6.16 8.44 18.84
N ALA A 153 -6.81 7.91 17.80
CA ALA A 153 -7.22 6.51 17.73
C ALA A 153 -6.09 5.56 17.35
N SER A 154 -4.97 6.09 16.83
CA SER A 154 -3.79 5.33 16.40
C SER A 154 -2.55 6.20 16.53
N ASP A 155 -1.37 5.58 16.56
CA ASP A 155 -0.08 6.24 16.45
C ASP A 155 0.25 6.68 15.00
N HIS A 156 -0.58 6.30 14.01
CA HIS A 156 -0.57 6.76 12.63
C HIS A 156 -1.84 7.54 12.30
N ASN A 157 -1.69 8.66 11.61
CA ASN A 157 -2.84 9.39 11.06
C ASN A 157 -3.33 8.71 9.76
N PRO A 158 -4.65 8.62 9.53
CA PRO A 158 -5.18 7.99 8.33
C PRO A 158 -4.85 8.83 7.08
N ILE A 159 -4.70 8.16 5.94
CA ILE A 159 -4.73 8.80 4.63
C ILE A 159 -6.10 8.52 4.02
N MET A 160 -6.82 9.58 3.68
CA MET A 160 -8.14 9.52 3.06
C MET A 160 -8.05 10.12 1.66
N ALA A 161 -8.51 9.38 0.66
CA ALA A 161 -8.52 9.86 -0.72
C ALA A 161 -9.83 9.51 -1.42
N ARG A 162 -10.24 10.36 -2.34
CA ARG A 162 -11.35 10.13 -3.25
C ARG A 162 -10.82 10.17 -4.68
N PHE A 163 -11.13 9.13 -5.43
CA PHE A 163 -10.76 8.99 -6.83
C PHE A 163 -12.00 8.96 -7.72
N ALA A 164 -11.85 9.42 -8.96
CA ALA A 164 -12.77 9.18 -10.03
C ALA A 164 -12.15 8.23 -11.06
N ALA A 165 -12.96 7.39 -11.68
CA ALA A 165 -12.51 6.59 -12.82
C ALA A 165 -12.23 7.53 -13.99
N GLN A 166 -11.12 7.29 -14.70
CA GLN A 166 -10.84 8.00 -15.95
C GLN A 166 -11.83 7.55 -17.03
N ALA A 167 -12.27 8.48 -17.85
CA ALA A 167 -13.09 8.13 -19.00
C ALA A 167 -12.25 7.28 -19.96
N ILE A 168 -12.71 6.06 -20.24
CA ILE A 168 -12.09 5.24 -21.31
C ILE A 168 -12.46 5.93 -22.62
N THR A 169 -11.46 6.57 -23.24
CA THR A 169 -11.63 7.07 -24.61
C THR A 169 -11.59 5.86 -25.56
N PRO A 170 -12.64 5.65 -26.35
CA PRO A 170 -12.73 4.52 -27.28
C PRO A 170 -11.67 4.56 -28.37
#